data_9dd0405c61fdb22ce30657862d7b0eb4
#
_entry.id   9dd0405c61fdb22ce30657862d7b0eb4
#
_cell.length_a   1.000
_cell.length_b   1.000
_cell.length_c   1.000
_cell.angle_alpha   90.00
_cell.angle_beta   90.00
_cell.angle_gamma   90.00
#
_symmetry.space_group_name_H-M   'P 1'
#
loop_
_entity.id
_entity.type
_entity.pdbx_description
1 polymer ?
#
loop_
_entity_poly.entity_id
_entity_poly.type
_entity_poly.pdbx_seq_one_letter_code
_entity_poly.pdbx_strand_id
1 'polypeptide(L)'
;MRASRGEIKIEDILRAEGINFQEEYSFPDLYSSNGRPLRFDFAVFDDDNQLMFLIEYQGIQHYVAKSKFGGNSGLKKQQYNDLLKREYCRKNNIILVAIPYTDESLI
;
A
#
# COMPACT_ATOMS: atom_id res chain seq x y z
N MET A 1 0.55 13.07 7.86
CA MET A 1 0.55 13.11 6.37
C MET A 1 -0.86 12.96 5.86
N ARG A 2 -1.24 13.78 4.88
CA ARG A 2 -2.59 13.67 4.31
C ARG A 2 -2.63 12.50 3.33
N ALA A 3 -3.70 11.73 3.41
CA ALA A 3 -3.94 10.66 2.46
C ALA A 3 -4.26 11.24 1.07
N SER A 4 -3.91 10.52 0.01
CA SER A 4 -4.26 10.87 -1.35
C SER A 4 -5.76 10.70 -1.59
N ARG A 5 -6.26 11.25 -2.71
CA ARG A 5 -7.67 11.08 -3.09
C ARG A 5 -8.05 9.62 -3.24
N GLY A 6 -7.17 8.81 -3.84
CA GLY A 6 -7.42 7.39 -4.00
C GLY A 6 -7.50 6.67 -2.68
N GLU A 7 -6.61 6.99 -1.74
CA GLU A 7 -6.64 6.39 -0.40
C GLU A 7 -7.91 6.79 0.35
N ILE A 8 -8.34 8.06 0.25
CA ILE A 8 -9.57 8.53 0.88
C ILE A 8 -10.78 7.77 0.34
N LYS A 9 -10.84 7.57 -0.96
CA LYS A 9 -11.94 6.81 -1.59
C LYS A 9 -11.99 5.38 -1.09
N ILE A 10 -10.84 4.72 -1.00
CA ILE A 10 -10.75 3.34 -0.50
C ILE A 10 -11.22 3.28 0.95
N GLU A 11 -10.72 4.19 1.79
CA GLU A 11 -11.13 4.26 3.20
C GLU A 11 -12.64 4.44 3.33
N ASP A 12 -13.22 5.35 2.55
CA ASP A 12 -14.66 5.63 2.59
C ASP A 12 -15.48 4.39 2.24
N ILE A 13 -15.04 3.62 1.24
CA ILE A 13 -15.71 2.38 0.86
C ILE A 13 -15.64 1.35 1.98
N LEU A 14 -14.44 1.16 2.56
CA LEU A 14 -14.25 0.19 3.63
C LEU A 14 -15.13 0.52 4.84
N ARG A 15 -15.24 1.80 5.20
CA ARG A 15 -16.09 2.25 6.30
C ARG A 15 -17.56 2.07 5.98
N ALA A 16 -17.98 2.47 4.78
CA ALA A 16 -19.39 2.38 4.37
C ALA A 16 -19.88 0.93 4.35
N GLU A 17 -19.02 -0.01 3.99
CA GLU A 17 -19.36 -1.43 3.93
C GLU A 17 -19.18 -2.15 5.29
N GLY A 18 -18.76 -1.44 6.32
CA GLY A 18 -18.54 -2.02 7.65
C GLY A 18 -17.43 -3.05 7.69
N ILE A 19 -16.41 -2.90 6.84
CA ILE A 19 -15.29 -3.83 6.76
C ILE A 19 -14.30 -3.55 7.88
N ASN A 20 -13.79 -4.59 8.52
CA ASN A 20 -12.76 -4.46 9.55
C ASN A 20 -11.41 -4.23 8.86
N PHE A 21 -10.79 -3.06 9.10
CA PHE A 21 -9.52 -2.73 8.47
C PHE A 21 -8.65 -1.87 9.37
N GLN A 22 -7.35 -1.87 9.07
CA GLN A 22 -6.38 -0.97 9.71
C GLN A 22 -5.61 -0.23 8.63
N GLU A 23 -5.37 1.06 8.86
CA GLU A 23 -4.57 1.89 7.95
C GLU A 23 -3.09 1.78 8.30
N GLU A 24 -2.24 1.99 7.30
CA GLU A 24 -0.78 2.05 7.50
C GLU A 24 -0.25 0.83 8.26
N TYR A 25 -0.62 -0.33 7.79
CA TYR A 25 -0.27 -1.60 8.45
C TYR A 25 1.16 -2.02 8.12
N SER A 26 1.91 -2.44 9.13
CA SER A 26 3.27 -2.93 8.96
C SER A 26 3.45 -4.29 9.61
N PHE A 27 4.50 -5.00 9.17
CA PHE A 27 4.88 -6.29 9.77
C PHE A 27 6.21 -6.13 10.49
N PRO A 28 6.41 -6.86 11.60
CA PRO A 28 7.64 -6.70 12.39
C PRO A 28 8.91 -7.20 11.69
N ASP A 29 8.79 -7.92 10.59
CA ASP A 29 9.92 -8.50 9.86
C ASP A 29 10.03 -7.99 8.42
N LEU A 30 9.41 -6.83 8.11
CA LEU A 30 9.49 -6.25 6.76
C LEU A 30 10.00 -4.82 6.84
N TYR A 31 11.22 -4.60 6.30
CA TYR A 31 11.91 -3.32 6.34
C TYR A 31 12.47 -2.94 4.99
N SER A 32 12.60 -1.63 4.77
CA SER A 32 13.33 -1.11 3.61
C SER A 32 14.83 -1.32 3.79
N SER A 33 15.60 -1.05 2.73
CA SER A 33 17.06 -1.21 2.76
C SER A 33 17.74 -0.31 3.79
N ASN A 34 17.10 0.79 4.20
CA ASN A 34 17.64 1.68 5.23
C ASN A 34 17.08 1.39 6.64
N GLY A 35 16.43 0.25 6.82
CA GLY A 35 15.98 -0.21 8.14
C GLY A 35 14.69 0.38 8.63
N ARG A 36 13.91 1.05 7.77
CA ARG A 36 12.60 1.59 8.15
C ARG A 36 11.50 0.59 7.85
N PRO A 37 10.49 0.46 8.73
CA PRO A 37 9.37 -0.42 8.45
C PRO A 37 8.66 -0.01 7.16
N LEU A 38 8.34 -0.99 6.33
CA LEU A 38 7.49 -0.76 5.17
C LEU A 38 6.03 -0.93 5.58
N ARG A 39 5.16 -0.06 5.08
CA ARG A 39 3.75 -0.04 5.44
C ARG A 39 2.89 -0.26 4.23
N PHE A 40 1.78 -0.93 4.47
CA PHE A 40 0.72 -1.09 3.47
C PHE A 40 -0.41 -0.11 3.82
N ASP A 41 -1.04 0.45 2.80
CA ASP A 41 -2.05 1.49 3.03
C ASP A 41 -3.20 0.97 3.87
N PHE A 42 -3.68 -0.25 3.59
CA PHE A 42 -4.77 -0.86 4.34
C PHE A 42 -4.54 -2.36 4.50
N ALA A 43 -4.89 -2.87 5.66
CA ALA A 43 -5.00 -4.31 5.92
C ALA A 43 -6.47 -4.61 6.22
N VAL A 44 -7.03 -5.62 5.56
CA VAL A 44 -8.42 -6.00 5.72
C VAL A 44 -8.50 -7.34 6.45
N PHE A 45 -9.35 -7.38 7.47
CA PHE A 45 -9.50 -8.54 8.35
C PHE A 45 -10.91 -9.12 8.26
N ASP A 46 -11.02 -10.41 8.51
CA ASP A 46 -12.33 -11.07 8.58
C ASP A 46 -12.96 -10.89 9.97
N ASP A 47 -14.13 -11.50 10.20
CA ASP A 47 -14.86 -11.37 11.48
C ASP A 47 -14.11 -12.02 12.64
N ASP A 48 -13.21 -12.95 12.35
CA ASP A 48 -12.36 -13.57 13.38
C ASP A 48 -11.05 -12.82 13.58
N ASN A 49 -10.95 -11.62 13.00
CA ASN A 49 -9.78 -10.75 13.09
C ASN A 49 -8.52 -11.36 12.46
N GLN A 50 -8.71 -12.20 11.44
CA GLN A 50 -7.62 -12.77 10.68
C GLN A 50 -7.39 -11.93 9.42
N LEU A 51 -6.11 -11.72 9.06
CA LEU A 51 -5.76 -10.94 7.87
C LEU A 51 -6.27 -11.64 6.61
N MET A 52 -7.08 -10.94 5.82
CA MET A 52 -7.60 -11.44 4.55
C MET A 52 -6.74 -11.01 3.39
N PHE A 53 -6.46 -9.71 3.29
CA PHE A 53 -5.63 -9.16 2.22
C PHE A 53 -5.15 -7.76 2.59
N LEU A 54 -4.17 -7.29 1.81
CA LEU A 54 -3.63 -5.94 1.94
C LEU A 54 -4.01 -5.13 0.70
N ILE A 55 -4.16 -3.82 0.87
CA ILE A 55 -4.44 -2.90 -0.24
C ILE A 55 -3.34 -1.84 -0.28
N GLU A 56 -2.82 -1.58 -1.48
CA GLU A 56 -1.90 -0.49 -1.76
C GLU A 56 -2.48 0.38 -2.87
N TYR A 57 -2.62 1.68 -2.62
CA TYR A 57 -2.93 2.62 -3.68
C TYR A 57 -1.62 3.18 -4.21
N GLN A 58 -1.36 2.97 -5.49
CA GLN A 58 -0.11 3.38 -6.11
C GLN A 58 -0.30 4.69 -6.86
N GLY A 59 0.11 5.79 -6.23
CA GLY A 59 0.07 7.11 -6.85
C GLY A 59 1.08 7.22 -8.00
N ILE A 60 1.08 8.35 -8.68
CA ILE A 60 1.91 8.57 -9.86
C ILE A 60 3.41 8.39 -9.58
N GLN A 61 3.85 8.68 -8.35
CA GLN A 61 5.27 8.56 -7.96
C GLN A 61 5.80 7.12 -8.04
N HIS A 62 4.92 6.12 -8.12
CA HIS A 62 5.33 4.72 -8.27
C HIS A 62 5.72 4.40 -9.73
N TYR A 63 5.37 5.26 -10.68
CA TYR A 63 5.51 5.00 -12.11
C TYR A 63 6.43 5.98 -12.83
N VAL A 64 6.45 7.25 -12.39
CA VAL A 64 7.23 8.29 -13.06
C VAL A 64 8.07 9.06 -12.05
N ALA A 65 9.24 9.54 -12.50
CA ALA A 65 10.10 10.35 -11.67
C ALA A 65 9.51 11.75 -11.54
N LYS A 66 9.37 12.24 -10.31
CA LYS A 66 8.91 13.58 -10.01
C LYS A 66 9.92 14.24 -9.08
N SER A 67 10.33 15.47 -9.37
CA SER A 67 11.33 16.16 -8.56
C SER A 67 10.91 16.28 -7.08
N LYS A 68 9.63 16.52 -6.82
CA LYS A 68 9.10 16.61 -5.44
C LYS A 68 9.11 15.28 -4.69
N PHE A 69 9.31 14.14 -5.41
CA PHE A 69 9.42 12.82 -4.81
C PHE A 69 10.83 12.23 -4.96
N GLY A 70 11.84 13.08 -5.17
CA GLY A 70 13.22 12.64 -5.25
C GLY A 70 13.73 12.32 -6.65
N GLY A 71 12.97 12.65 -7.71
CA GLY A 71 13.40 12.42 -9.09
C GLY A 71 13.61 10.95 -9.42
N ASN A 72 14.65 10.63 -10.21
CA ASN A 72 14.94 9.25 -10.61
C ASN A 72 15.35 8.36 -9.44
N SER A 73 16.10 8.91 -8.49
CA SER A 73 16.49 8.16 -7.27
C SER A 73 15.26 7.80 -6.45
N GLY A 74 14.32 8.74 -6.32
CA GLY A 74 13.08 8.51 -5.59
C GLY A 74 12.23 7.44 -6.26
N LEU A 75 12.15 7.45 -7.60
CA LEU A 75 11.40 6.44 -8.34
C LEU A 75 12.00 5.04 -8.14
N LYS A 76 13.32 4.91 -8.26
CA LYS A 76 14.00 3.63 -8.06
C LYS A 76 13.80 3.10 -6.66
N LYS A 77 13.90 3.96 -5.66
CA LYS A 77 13.67 3.59 -4.26
C LYS A 77 12.23 3.12 -4.03
N GLN A 78 11.27 3.83 -4.61
CA GLN A 78 9.86 3.46 -4.51
C GLN A 78 9.61 2.10 -5.15
N GLN A 79 10.15 1.88 -6.35
CA GLN A 79 9.99 0.61 -7.07
C GLN A 79 10.65 -0.55 -6.31
N TYR A 80 11.80 -0.31 -5.70
CA TYR A 80 12.46 -1.34 -4.89
C TYR A 80 11.63 -1.69 -3.65
N ASN A 81 11.08 -0.69 -2.96
CA ASN A 81 10.20 -0.93 -1.83
C ASN A 81 8.94 -1.71 -2.24
N ASP A 82 8.38 -1.39 -3.41
CA ASP A 82 7.24 -2.13 -3.95
C ASP A 82 7.60 -3.60 -4.20
N LEU A 83 8.81 -3.84 -4.72
CA LEU A 83 9.29 -5.20 -4.93
C LEU A 83 9.42 -5.96 -3.62
N LEU A 84 10.00 -5.33 -2.59
CA LEU A 84 10.13 -5.95 -1.26
C LEU A 84 8.77 -6.33 -0.68
N LYS A 85 7.78 -5.46 -0.82
CA LYS A 85 6.42 -5.72 -0.35
C LYS A 85 5.79 -6.90 -1.09
N ARG A 86 5.90 -6.93 -2.42
CA ARG A 86 5.35 -8.04 -3.22
C ARG A 86 5.98 -9.37 -2.86
N GLU A 87 7.31 -9.39 -2.72
CA GLU A 87 8.03 -10.61 -2.36
C GLU A 87 7.65 -11.09 -0.97
N TYR A 88 7.50 -10.18 -0.02
CA TYR A 88 7.05 -10.52 1.33
C TYR A 88 5.67 -11.19 1.30
N CYS A 89 4.74 -10.60 0.57
CA CYS A 89 3.39 -11.15 0.45
C CYS A 89 3.40 -12.51 -0.23
N ARG A 90 4.21 -12.68 -1.29
CA ARG A 90 4.33 -13.95 -1.97
C ARG A 90 4.86 -15.05 -1.03
N LYS A 91 5.91 -14.74 -0.28
CA LYS A 91 6.52 -15.69 0.66
C LYS A 91 5.58 -16.12 1.77
N ASN A 92 4.74 -15.20 2.22
CA ASN A 92 3.86 -15.43 3.37
C ASN A 92 2.42 -15.75 2.98
N ASN A 93 2.16 -15.98 1.68
CA ASN A 93 0.84 -16.31 1.16
C ASN A 93 -0.21 -15.25 1.50
N ILE A 94 0.18 -13.99 1.42
CA ILE A 94 -0.70 -12.84 1.68
C ILE A 94 -1.13 -12.26 0.33
N ILE A 95 -2.42 -12.03 0.16
CA ILE A 95 -2.96 -11.40 -1.05
C ILE A 95 -2.70 -9.90 -0.96
N LEU A 96 -2.08 -9.34 -2.00
CA LEU A 96 -1.83 -7.91 -2.10
C LEU A 96 -2.61 -7.36 -3.29
N VAL A 97 -3.52 -6.43 -3.01
CA VAL A 97 -4.31 -5.74 -4.04
C VAL A 97 -3.66 -4.39 -4.29
N ALA A 98 -3.02 -4.23 -5.44
CA ALA A 98 -2.39 -2.97 -5.84
C ALA A 98 -3.31 -2.24 -6.81
N ILE A 99 -3.71 -1.02 -6.44
CA ILE A 99 -4.61 -0.20 -7.26
C ILE A 99 -3.80 0.96 -7.81
N PRO A 100 -3.52 0.99 -9.13
CA PRO A 100 -2.75 2.09 -9.71
C PRO A 100 -3.59 3.37 -9.78
N TYR A 101 -2.91 4.51 -9.78
CA TYR A 101 -3.57 5.82 -9.81
C TYR A 101 -4.47 5.99 -11.04
N THR A 102 -4.16 5.28 -12.14
CA THR A 102 -4.96 5.31 -13.36
C THR A 102 -6.36 4.74 -13.17
N ASP A 103 -6.54 3.93 -12.13
CA ASP A 103 -7.83 3.30 -11.81
C ASP A 103 -8.60 4.06 -10.72
N GLU A 104 -8.14 5.24 -10.32
CA GLU A 104 -8.77 6.01 -9.25
C GLU A 104 -10.25 6.29 -9.52
N SER A 105 -10.60 6.56 -10.77
CA SER A 105 -12.00 6.84 -11.14
C SER A 105 -12.91 5.62 -11.04
N LEU A 106 -12.35 4.42 -10.89
CA LEU A 106 -13.10 3.18 -10.75
C LEU A 106 -13.40 2.84 -9.28
N ILE A 107 -12.83 3.58 -8.37
CA ILE A 107 -13.01 3.35 -6.93
C ILE A 107 -14.31 3.98 -6.44
#